data_b5def1b74696e22543d2a2392f02298a
#
_entry.id   b5def1b74696e22543d2a2392f02298a
#
_cell.length_a   1.000
_cell.length_b   1.000
_cell.length_c   1.000
_cell.angle_alpha   90.00
_cell.angle_beta   90.00
_cell.angle_gamma   90.00
#
_symmetry.space_group_name_H-M   'P 1'
#
loop_
_entity.id
_entity.type
_entity.pdbx_description
1 polymer ?
#
loop_
_entity_poly.entity_id
_entity_poly.type
_entity_poly.pdbx_seq_one_letter_code
_entity_poly.pdbx_strand_id
1 'polypeptide(L)'
;MHNSFARKPLPERFCNLERLLAAMEARGLDGLVLSSPLDVFYLCGFNGIAHKADEPRPYAVVLSRHAPDHPIVVLADYYLATFLSQPSWVRDIRPFRAVMMPLDRAPQRHDIDRFIPRAAAAIDWVRNARERYAFDMASALRGALADLHLQHSRMGLDDLALGSRLGLESSSVVDAYDTLMYARAVKTPTEIQLLRRATALNREAIERTVKSWEKGMRWRALNRAYHRAVADLGGFVRDPGAMVWGHPRGAEAALTLQTGLEDFEVERGMHVMFDCHGTLDLYCWDGGKTWVVGGEPGAEGKRNLRATAQVAEQLVAEMKPGRRPSELQGRGRDLYRKAGVAEADAAIVFFHGLGLSHMDVEQATADWRFEARMVVPLHMVYPGGESSRAWLEEVVLITEQGGEPLFGWGYEPLLA
;
A
#
# COMPACT_ATOMS: atom_id res chain seq x y z
N MET A 1 -13.18 -2.27 -22.27
CA MET A 1 -12.56 -2.94 -21.08
C MET A 1 -11.18 -2.39 -20.93
N HIS A 2 -10.95 -1.55 -19.93
CA HIS A 2 -9.60 -1.16 -19.58
C HIS A 2 -8.96 -2.35 -18.86
N ASN A 3 -8.06 -3.02 -19.54
CA ASN A 3 -7.22 -4.02 -18.91
C ASN A 3 -6.41 -3.31 -17.80
N SER A 4 -6.57 -3.74 -16.55
CA SER A 4 -5.83 -3.21 -15.41
C SER A 4 -4.32 -3.31 -15.57
N PHE A 5 -3.86 -4.12 -16.51
CA PHE A 5 -2.46 -4.26 -16.91
C PHE A 5 -2.05 -3.31 -18.04
N ALA A 6 -3.00 -2.64 -18.73
CA ALA A 6 -2.70 -1.62 -19.73
C ALA A 6 -2.45 -0.26 -19.08
N ARG A 7 -1.37 -0.16 -18.33
CA ARG A 7 -0.97 1.04 -17.61
C ARG A 7 -0.51 2.13 -18.55
N LYS A 8 -0.77 3.40 -18.17
CA LYS A 8 0.11 4.48 -18.63
C LYS A 8 1.52 4.15 -18.16
N PRO A 9 2.55 4.30 -19.00
CA PRO A 9 3.91 4.05 -18.58
C PRO A 9 4.23 4.87 -17.33
N LEU A 10 4.67 4.20 -16.26
CA LEU A 10 5.26 4.89 -15.13
C LEU A 10 6.60 5.47 -15.57
N PRO A 11 7.09 6.57 -14.95
CA PRO A 11 8.46 6.99 -15.12
C PRO A 11 9.40 5.82 -14.81
N GLU A 12 10.52 5.73 -15.51
CA GLU A 12 11.48 4.64 -15.29
C GLU A 12 11.92 4.55 -13.82
N ARG A 13 12.07 5.70 -13.16
CA ARG A 13 12.37 5.80 -11.74
C ARG A 13 11.38 6.74 -11.05
N PHE A 14 10.61 6.21 -10.11
CA PHE A 14 9.61 6.98 -9.35
C PHE A 14 9.80 6.89 -7.83
N CYS A 15 10.67 6.00 -7.34
CA CYS A 15 11.00 5.90 -5.91
C CYS A 15 11.70 7.16 -5.40
N ASN A 16 11.58 7.41 -4.10
CA ASN A 16 12.32 8.49 -3.42
C ASN A 16 13.75 8.02 -3.11
N LEU A 17 14.58 7.89 -4.15
CA LEU A 17 15.94 7.34 -4.04
C LEU A 17 16.82 8.19 -3.14
N GLU A 18 16.75 9.51 -3.23
CA GLU A 18 17.54 10.42 -2.39
C GLU A 18 17.27 10.16 -0.91
N ARG A 19 16.00 10.08 -0.51
CA ARG A 19 15.61 9.79 0.87
C ARG A 19 16.01 8.38 1.30
N LEU A 20 15.95 7.39 0.41
CA LEU A 20 16.40 6.03 0.66
C LEU A 20 17.90 5.99 0.95
N LEU A 21 18.71 6.66 0.14
CA LEU A 21 20.16 6.74 0.33
C LEU A 21 20.52 7.46 1.63
N ALA A 22 19.84 8.55 1.96
CA ALA A 22 20.02 9.24 3.24
C ALA A 22 19.67 8.33 4.44
N ALA A 23 18.60 7.53 4.32
CA ALA A 23 18.23 6.55 5.34
C ALA A 23 19.27 5.44 5.50
N MET A 24 19.82 4.94 4.39
CA MET A 24 20.92 3.96 4.39
C MET A 24 22.16 4.53 5.08
N GLU A 25 22.54 5.75 4.75
CA GLU A 25 23.69 6.42 5.37
C GLU A 25 23.51 6.61 6.87
N ALA A 26 22.38 7.13 7.29
CA ALA A 26 22.06 7.33 8.72
C ALA A 26 22.09 6.04 9.55
N ARG A 27 21.82 4.89 8.89
CA ARG A 27 21.83 3.55 9.52
C ARG A 27 23.13 2.78 9.29
N GLY A 28 24.09 3.38 8.60
CA GLY A 28 25.38 2.77 8.28
C GLY A 28 25.27 1.57 7.34
N LEU A 29 24.29 1.58 6.42
CA LEU A 29 24.10 0.54 5.42
C LEU A 29 24.87 0.89 4.14
N ASP A 30 25.66 -0.03 3.63
CA ASP A 30 26.37 0.12 2.36
C ASP A 30 25.55 -0.37 1.18
N GLY A 31 24.64 -1.32 1.42
CA GLY A 31 23.78 -1.87 0.37
C GLY A 31 22.46 -2.42 0.88
N LEU A 32 21.55 -2.66 -0.07
CA LEU A 32 20.28 -3.34 0.14
C LEU A 32 20.16 -4.56 -0.78
N VAL A 33 19.56 -5.62 -0.30
CA VAL A 33 19.05 -6.73 -1.12
C VAL A 33 17.56 -6.86 -0.84
N LEU A 34 16.75 -6.53 -1.82
CA LEU A 34 15.30 -6.51 -1.71
C LEU A 34 14.70 -7.59 -2.60
N SER A 35 13.82 -8.40 -2.05
CA SER A 35 13.17 -9.52 -2.74
C SER A 35 11.64 -9.51 -2.59
N SER A 36 11.08 -8.69 -1.68
CA SER A 36 9.63 -8.56 -1.59
C SER A 36 9.05 -7.91 -2.84
N PRO A 37 7.88 -8.35 -3.32
CA PRO A 37 7.30 -7.80 -4.54
C PRO A 37 7.13 -6.28 -4.53
N LEU A 38 6.74 -5.72 -3.39
CA LEU A 38 6.51 -4.27 -3.25
C LEU A 38 7.81 -3.48 -3.23
N ASP A 39 8.84 -3.98 -2.54
CA ASP A 39 10.12 -3.28 -2.43
C ASP A 39 10.93 -3.35 -3.74
N VAL A 40 10.87 -4.49 -4.43
CA VAL A 40 11.43 -4.63 -5.78
C VAL A 40 10.72 -3.68 -6.75
N PHE A 41 9.38 -3.62 -6.70
CA PHE A 41 8.61 -2.68 -7.51
C PHE A 41 8.95 -1.23 -7.18
N TYR A 42 9.03 -0.86 -5.90
CA TYR A 42 9.38 0.47 -5.46
C TYR A 42 10.74 0.93 -6.01
N LEU A 43 11.75 0.07 -5.88
CA LEU A 43 13.11 0.44 -6.27
C LEU A 43 13.33 0.42 -7.78
N CYS A 44 12.83 -0.59 -8.49
CA CYS A 44 13.17 -0.78 -9.91
C CYS A 44 11.99 -0.73 -10.89
N GLY A 45 10.75 -0.63 -10.42
CA GLY A 45 9.55 -0.60 -11.26
C GLY A 45 9.08 -1.97 -11.76
N PHE A 46 9.74 -3.06 -11.39
CA PHE A 46 9.37 -4.41 -11.81
C PHE A 46 8.23 -4.99 -10.96
N ASN A 47 7.13 -5.37 -11.60
CA ASN A 47 6.02 -6.06 -10.97
C ASN A 47 5.98 -7.53 -11.39
N GLY A 48 6.41 -8.42 -10.49
CA GLY A 48 6.35 -9.88 -10.64
C GLY A 48 4.97 -10.42 -10.27
N ILE A 49 3.99 -10.20 -11.13
CA ILE A 49 2.54 -10.37 -10.88
C ILE A 49 2.08 -11.76 -10.47
N ALA A 50 2.84 -12.81 -10.77
CA ALA A 50 2.44 -14.20 -10.51
C ALA A 50 2.92 -14.71 -9.14
N HIS A 51 3.63 -13.87 -8.36
CA HIS A 51 4.26 -14.29 -7.13
C HIS A 51 3.38 -14.11 -5.90
N LYS A 52 3.30 -15.12 -5.04
CA LYS A 52 2.64 -15.06 -3.74
C LYS A 52 3.67 -14.80 -2.63
N ALA A 53 3.22 -14.18 -1.54
CA ALA A 53 4.11 -13.77 -0.46
C ALA A 53 4.80 -14.92 0.28
N ASP A 54 4.19 -16.09 0.33
CA ASP A 54 4.66 -17.29 1.01
C ASP A 54 5.51 -18.24 0.13
N GLU A 55 5.65 -17.91 -1.16
CA GLU A 55 6.50 -18.68 -2.10
C GLU A 55 7.92 -18.11 -2.12
N PRO A 56 8.94 -18.94 -2.44
CA PRO A 56 10.28 -18.43 -2.71
C PRO A 56 10.23 -17.39 -3.83
N ARG A 57 10.68 -16.19 -3.56
CA ARG A 57 10.61 -15.09 -4.51
C ARG A 57 11.64 -15.28 -5.62
N PRO A 58 11.22 -15.34 -6.90
CA PRO A 58 12.10 -15.63 -8.02
C PRO A 58 12.80 -14.40 -8.58
N TYR A 59 12.98 -13.38 -7.78
CA TYR A 59 13.67 -12.13 -8.14
C TYR A 59 14.15 -11.38 -6.92
N ALA A 60 15.15 -10.53 -7.13
CA ALA A 60 15.61 -9.55 -6.15
C ALA A 60 16.25 -8.34 -6.85
N VAL A 61 16.42 -7.25 -6.14
CA VAL A 61 17.21 -6.11 -6.57
C VAL A 61 18.28 -5.80 -5.53
N VAL A 62 19.49 -5.53 -6.01
CA VAL A 62 20.63 -5.11 -5.19
C VAL A 62 20.92 -3.64 -5.47
N LEU A 63 20.99 -2.84 -4.41
CA LEU A 63 21.37 -1.44 -4.47
C LEU A 63 22.62 -1.20 -3.62
N SER A 64 23.64 -0.59 -4.18
CA SER A 64 24.80 -0.07 -3.44
C SER A 64 24.63 1.42 -3.17
N ARG A 65 24.83 1.86 -1.93
CA ARG A 65 24.87 3.29 -1.59
C ARG A 65 26.00 4.03 -2.29
N HIS A 66 27.08 3.32 -2.59
CA HIS A 66 28.28 3.87 -3.27
C HIS A 66 28.17 3.89 -4.80
N ALA A 67 27.18 3.16 -5.36
CA ALA A 67 26.90 3.15 -6.80
C ALA A 67 25.37 3.23 -7.03
N PRO A 68 24.70 4.31 -6.59
CA PRO A 68 23.23 4.38 -6.57
C PRO A 68 22.58 4.38 -7.95
N ASP A 69 23.33 4.75 -8.98
CA ASP A 69 22.84 4.74 -10.37
C ASP A 69 23.07 3.38 -11.08
N HIS A 70 23.63 2.40 -10.38
CA HIS A 70 23.91 1.05 -10.91
C HIS A 70 23.29 -0.06 -10.05
N PRO A 71 21.98 -0.07 -9.82
CA PRO A 71 21.36 -1.21 -9.18
C PRO A 71 21.36 -2.44 -10.10
N ILE A 72 21.33 -3.61 -9.50
CA ILE A 72 21.35 -4.91 -10.22
C ILE A 72 20.06 -5.65 -9.92
N VAL A 73 19.34 -6.07 -10.97
CA VAL A 73 18.16 -6.93 -10.83
C VAL A 73 18.57 -8.39 -11.11
N VAL A 74 18.31 -9.25 -10.15
CA VAL A 74 18.41 -10.71 -10.29
C VAL A 74 17.00 -11.26 -10.47
N LEU A 75 16.76 -12.10 -11.47
CA LEU A 75 15.42 -12.65 -11.74
C LEU A 75 15.48 -14.02 -12.38
N ALA A 76 14.46 -14.83 -12.14
CA ALA A 76 14.29 -16.09 -12.85
C ALA A 76 14.14 -15.84 -14.35
N ASP A 77 14.75 -16.68 -15.15
CA ASP A 77 14.81 -16.53 -16.62
C ASP A 77 13.46 -16.35 -17.29
N TYR A 78 12.41 -17.03 -16.82
CA TYR A 78 11.04 -16.86 -17.36
C TYR A 78 10.41 -15.49 -17.08
N TYR A 79 10.96 -14.71 -16.15
CA TYR A 79 10.53 -13.33 -15.92
C TYR A 79 11.21 -12.29 -16.81
N LEU A 80 12.24 -12.68 -17.57
CA LEU A 80 13.01 -11.75 -18.37
C LEU A 80 12.13 -10.99 -19.38
N ALA A 81 11.26 -11.68 -20.11
CA ALA A 81 10.35 -11.03 -21.05
C ALA A 81 9.38 -10.07 -20.36
N THR A 82 8.87 -10.44 -19.18
CA THR A 82 8.00 -9.59 -18.37
C THR A 82 8.74 -8.33 -17.90
N PHE A 83 9.96 -8.47 -17.41
CA PHE A 83 10.79 -7.33 -17.01
C PHE A 83 11.03 -6.37 -18.18
N LEU A 84 11.41 -6.90 -19.34
CA LEU A 84 11.69 -6.11 -20.55
C LEU A 84 10.45 -5.40 -21.12
N SER A 85 9.26 -5.85 -20.79
CA SER A 85 7.99 -5.22 -21.19
C SER A 85 7.51 -4.12 -20.26
N GLN A 86 8.19 -3.93 -19.11
CA GLN A 86 7.82 -2.94 -18.10
C GLN A 86 8.84 -1.80 -18.05
N PRO A 87 8.42 -0.57 -17.71
CA PRO A 87 9.36 0.52 -17.51
C PRO A 87 10.23 0.22 -16.28
N SER A 88 11.54 0.29 -16.48
CA SER A 88 12.53 0.18 -15.41
C SER A 88 13.73 1.02 -15.78
N TRP A 89 14.34 1.66 -14.79
CA TRP A 89 15.60 2.38 -14.98
C TRP A 89 16.83 1.47 -14.80
N VAL A 90 16.63 0.23 -14.30
CA VAL A 90 17.72 -0.73 -14.10
C VAL A 90 18.11 -1.38 -15.41
N ARG A 91 19.42 -1.42 -15.70
CA ARG A 91 19.98 -1.96 -16.94
C ARG A 91 20.93 -3.14 -16.71
N ASP A 92 21.37 -3.40 -15.48
CA ASP A 92 22.12 -4.62 -15.13
C ASP A 92 21.16 -5.70 -14.68
N ILE A 93 20.95 -6.70 -15.55
CA ILE A 93 20.04 -7.82 -15.30
C ILE A 93 20.86 -9.09 -15.22
N ARG A 94 20.60 -9.90 -14.18
CA ARG A 94 21.27 -11.20 -13.95
C ARG A 94 20.24 -12.29 -13.83
N PRO A 95 19.88 -12.89 -14.95
CA PRO A 95 18.93 -14.00 -14.93
C PRO A 95 19.57 -15.25 -14.34
N PHE A 96 18.74 -16.07 -13.72
CA PHE A 96 19.15 -17.38 -13.25
C PHE A 96 18.20 -18.45 -13.75
N ARG A 97 18.72 -19.68 -13.82
CA ARG A 97 17.97 -20.84 -14.24
C ARG A 97 16.82 -21.12 -13.29
N ALA A 98 15.63 -21.29 -13.85
CA ALA A 98 14.42 -21.61 -13.10
C ALA A 98 13.77 -22.90 -13.59
N VAL A 99 12.67 -23.28 -12.96
CA VAL A 99 11.96 -24.55 -13.15
C VAL A 99 11.51 -24.85 -14.58
N MET A 100 11.35 -23.84 -15.45
CA MET A 100 10.95 -24.04 -16.86
C MET A 100 12.08 -24.53 -17.76
N MET A 101 13.30 -24.58 -17.26
CA MET A 101 14.46 -25.05 -18.03
C MET A 101 14.68 -26.54 -17.85
N PRO A 102 15.24 -27.24 -18.89
CA PRO A 102 15.56 -28.64 -18.77
C PRO A 102 16.46 -28.91 -17.57
N LEU A 103 16.10 -29.89 -16.75
CA LEU A 103 16.87 -30.30 -15.58
C LEU A 103 17.77 -31.51 -15.87
N ASP A 104 17.55 -32.17 -17.02
CA ASP A 104 18.25 -33.37 -17.50
C ASP A 104 19.60 -33.08 -18.17
N ARG A 105 19.93 -31.81 -18.36
CA ARG A 105 21.22 -31.38 -18.93
C ARG A 105 21.73 -30.12 -18.23
N ALA A 106 23.03 -29.87 -18.35
CA ALA A 106 23.63 -28.63 -17.85
C ALA A 106 23.07 -27.40 -18.59
N PRO A 107 22.86 -26.28 -17.89
CA PRO A 107 22.40 -25.05 -18.50
C PRO A 107 23.44 -24.51 -19.49
N GLN A 108 22.94 -23.97 -20.60
CA GLN A 108 23.76 -23.29 -21.61
C GLN A 108 23.39 -21.80 -21.64
N ARG A 109 24.37 -20.91 -21.89
CA ARG A 109 24.12 -19.46 -21.94
C ARG A 109 23.03 -19.06 -22.94
N HIS A 110 22.92 -19.77 -24.05
CA HIS A 110 21.91 -19.52 -25.08
C HIS A 110 20.49 -19.99 -24.69
N ASP A 111 20.35 -20.77 -23.62
CA ASP A 111 19.02 -21.21 -23.17
C ASP A 111 18.10 -20.04 -22.83
N ILE A 112 18.64 -18.92 -22.39
CA ILE A 112 17.90 -17.70 -22.05
C ILE A 112 17.24 -17.03 -23.27
N ASP A 113 17.74 -17.32 -24.49
CA ASP A 113 17.27 -16.65 -25.72
C ASP A 113 15.79 -16.85 -25.98
N ARG A 114 15.21 -17.94 -25.49
CA ARG A 114 13.78 -18.21 -25.58
C ARG A 114 12.92 -17.23 -24.79
N PHE A 115 13.51 -16.54 -23.81
CA PHE A 115 12.84 -15.56 -22.97
C PHE A 115 13.17 -14.11 -23.38
N ILE A 116 14.03 -13.91 -24.36
CA ILE A 116 14.37 -12.58 -24.88
C ILE A 116 13.45 -12.26 -26.06
N PRO A 117 12.58 -11.23 -25.96
CA PRO A 117 11.78 -10.78 -27.08
C PRO A 117 12.68 -10.38 -28.26
N ARG A 118 12.29 -10.75 -29.49
CA ARG A 118 13.09 -10.46 -30.70
C ARG A 118 13.43 -8.96 -30.82
N ALA A 119 12.50 -8.07 -30.47
CA ALA A 119 12.71 -6.62 -30.51
C ALA A 119 13.79 -6.14 -29.50
N ALA A 120 14.01 -6.87 -28.42
CA ALA A 120 15.00 -6.53 -27.40
C ALA A 120 16.37 -7.19 -27.61
N ALA A 121 16.47 -8.20 -28.49
CA ALA A 121 17.67 -9.01 -28.66
C ALA A 121 18.90 -8.20 -29.17
N ALA A 122 18.67 -7.06 -29.82
CA ALA A 122 19.72 -6.17 -30.33
C ALA A 122 20.22 -5.14 -29.30
N ILE A 123 19.54 -5.00 -28.15
CA ILE A 123 19.90 -4.04 -27.11
C ILE A 123 21.09 -4.56 -26.31
N ASP A 124 22.15 -3.76 -26.20
CA ASP A 124 23.42 -4.19 -25.59
C ASP A 124 23.27 -4.70 -24.16
N TRP A 125 22.56 -3.96 -23.30
CA TRP A 125 22.38 -4.39 -21.91
C TRP A 125 21.52 -5.66 -21.77
N VAL A 126 20.65 -5.96 -22.75
CA VAL A 126 19.89 -7.23 -22.81
C VAL A 126 20.81 -8.36 -23.24
N ARG A 127 21.70 -8.13 -24.21
CA ARG A 127 22.72 -9.11 -24.60
C ARG A 127 23.66 -9.48 -23.45
N ASN A 128 24.04 -8.51 -22.65
CA ASN A 128 24.88 -8.73 -21.46
C ASN A 128 24.22 -9.67 -20.43
N ALA A 129 22.88 -9.79 -20.41
CA ALA A 129 22.18 -10.74 -19.55
C ALA A 129 22.58 -12.20 -19.83
N ARG A 130 22.89 -12.57 -21.08
CA ARG A 130 23.39 -13.91 -21.44
C ARG A 130 24.71 -14.26 -20.76
N GLU A 131 25.63 -13.30 -20.71
CA GLU A 131 26.96 -13.47 -20.12
C GLU A 131 26.89 -13.69 -18.61
N ARG A 132 25.80 -13.24 -18.01
CA ARG A 132 25.55 -13.26 -16.55
C ARG A 132 24.49 -14.28 -16.12
N TYR A 133 24.11 -15.18 -17.04
CA TYR A 133 23.14 -16.25 -16.73
C TYR A 133 23.71 -17.23 -15.73
N ALA A 134 23.10 -17.31 -14.55
CA ALA A 134 23.59 -18.10 -13.43
C ALA A 134 22.82 -19.42 -13.27
N PHE A 135 23.44 -20.35 -12.54
CA PHE A 135 22.81 -21.64 -12.24
C PHE A 135 21.59 -21.50 -11.32
N ASP A 136 21.68 -20.64 -10.32
CA ASP A 136 20.63 -20.37 -9.33
C ASP A 136 20.65 -18.91 -8.85
N MET A 137 19.61 -18.52 -8.11
CA MET A 137 19.44 -17.17 -7.58
C MET A 137 20.58 -16.76 -6.64
N ALA A 138 21.04 -17.68 -5.78
CA ALA A 138 22.08 -17.35 -4.80
C ALA A 138 23.41 -17.07 -5.50
N SER A 139 23.74 -17.82 -6.56
CA SER A 139 24.92 -17.58 -7.39
C SER A 139 24.84 -16.25 -8.13
N ALA A 140 23.67 -15.90 -8.68
CA ALA A 140 23.45 -14.61 -9.33
C ALA A 140 23.62 -13.44 -8.35
N LEU A 141 23.04 -13.56 -7.14
CA LEU A 141 23.15 -12.54 -6.09
C LEU A 141 24.58 -12.39 -5.57
N ARG A 142 25.29 -13.50 -5.31
CA ARG A 142 26.71 -13.44 -4.91
C ARG A 142 27.56 -12.73 -5.96
N GLY A 143 27.30 -12.99 -7.25
CA GLY A 143 27.95 -12.27 -8.34
C GLY A 143 27.62 -10.77 -8.32
N ALA A 144 26.36 -10.41 -8.06
CA ALA A 144 25.93 -9.02 -7.94
C ALA A 144 26.61 -8.29 -6.77
N LEU A 145 26.67 -8.95 -5.61
CA LEU A 145 27.35 -8.41 -4.42
C LEU A 145 28.86 -8.22 -4.66
N ALA A 146 29.48 -9.17 -5.38
CA ALA A 146 30.90 -9.10 -5.72
C ALA A 146 31.22 -7.88 -6.63
N ASP A 147 30.44 -7.71 -7.68
CA ASP A 147 30.65 -6.62 -8.63
C ASP A 147 30.35 -5.24 -8.02
N LEU A 148 29.49 -5.17 -7.01
CA LEU A 148 29.21 -3.94 -6.25
C LEU A 148 30.11 -3.78 -5.01
N HIS A 149 31.08 -4.68 -4.79
CA HIS A 149 31.98 -4.68 -3.63
C HIS A 149 31.25 -4.72 -2.27
N LEU A 150 30.15 -5.48 -2.19
CA LEU A 150 29.29 -5.56 -1.01
C LEU A 150 29.43 -6.85 -0.18
N GLN A 151 30.37 -7.76 -0.52
CA GLN A 151 30.47 -9.09 0.12
C GLN A 151 30.73 -9.04 1.63
N HIS A 152 31.41 -8.00 2.10
CA HIS A 152 31.79 -7.79 3.51
C HIS A 152 31.19 -6.53 4.10
N SER A 153 30.17 -5.97 3.44
CA SER A 153 29.54 -4.72 3.81
C SER A 153 28.36 -4.93 4.74
N ARG A 154 27.95 -3.87 5.43
CA ARG A 154 26.72 -3.88 6.20
C ARG A 154 25.51 -3.73 5.30
N MET A 155 24.64 -4.73 5.30
CA MET A 155 23.54 -4.87 4.36
C MET A 155 22.18 -4.81 5.04
N GLY A 156 21.23 -4.12 4.41
CA GLY A 156 19.81 -4.22 4.75
C GLY A 156 19.11 -5.25 3.84
N LEU A 157 18.37 -6.18 4.42
CA LEU A 157 17.59 -7.17 3.70
C LEU A 157 16.12 -7.11 4.12
N ASP A 158 15.20 -7.22 3.19
CA ASP A 158 13.76 -7.39 3.46
C ASP A 158 13.39 -8.87 3.73
N ASP A 159 14.31 -9.79 3.46
CA ASP A 159 14.24 -11.21 3.81
C ASP A 159 15.55 -11.63 4.46
N LEU A 160 15.59 -11.64 5.80
CA LEU A 160 16.79 -12.00 6.54
C LEU A 160 17.27 -13.44 6.29
N ALA A 161 16.34 -14.36 5.97
CA ALA A 161 16.70 -15.74 5.63
C ALA A 161 17.52 -15.83 4.33
N LEU A 162 17.38 -14.87 3.43
CA LEU A 162 18.19 -14.77 2.23
C LEU A 162 19.66 -14.50 2.56
N GLY A 163 19.95 -13.71 3.61
CA GLY A 163 21.31 -13.45 4.08
C GLY A 163 22.11 -14.73 4.36
N SER A 164 21.53 -15.65 5.11
CA SER A 164 22.15 -16.99 5.37
C SER A 164 22.40 -17.78 4.09
N ARG A 165 21.47 -17.78 3.14
CA ARG A 165 21.62 -18.48 1.85
C ARG A 165 22.73 -17.88 0.99
N LEU A 166 23.02 -16.60 1.16
CA LEU A 166 24.09 -15.88 0.48
C LEU A 166 25.45 -16.07 1.15
N GLY A 167 25.49 -16.60 2.38
CA GLY A 167 26.69 -16.74 3.17
C GLY A 167 27.18 -15.42 3.78
N LEU A 168 26.27 -14.44 3.97
CA LEU A 168 26.59 -13.18 4.63
C LEU A 168 26.72 -13.41 6.14
N GLU A 169 27.65 -12.69 6.77
CA GLU A 169 27.80 -12.72 8.23
C GLU A 169 26.56 -12.11 8.89
N SER A 170 25.97 -12.82 9.84
CA SER A 170 24.74 -12.38 10.51
C SER A 170 24.90 -11.04 11.25
N SER A 171 26.11 -10.70 11.69
CA SER A 171 26.43 -9.40 12.32
C SER A 171 26.44 -8.23 11.33
N SER A 172 26.56 -8.51 10.02
CA SER A 172 26.58 -7.51 8.97
C SER A 172 25.21 -7.32 8.28
N VAL A 173 24.21 -8.15 8.64
CA VAL A 173 22.87 -8.12 8.04
C VAL A 173 21.86 -7.59 9.03
N VAL A 174 21.04 -6.63 8.58
CA VAL A 174 19.93 -6.06 9.36
C VAL A 174 18.65 -6.03 8.54
N ASP A 175 17.50 -5.95 9.23
CA ASP A 175 16.21 -5.76 8.59
C ASP A 175 16.16 -4.40 7.87
N ALA A 176 15.77 -4.40 6.62
CA ALA A 176 15.63 -3.19 5.81
C ALA A 176 14.29 -2.46 6.04
N TYR A 177 13.36 -3.04 6.79
CA TYR A 177 11.98 -2.54 6.93
C TYR A 177 11.93 -1.05 7.28
N ASP A 178 12.55 -0.63 8.39
CA ASP A 178 12.52 0.77 8.83
C ASP A 178 13.19 1.73 7.83
N THR A 179 14.23 1.25 7.11
CA THR A 179 14.91 2.03 6.08
C THR A 179 13.98 2.29 4.89
N LEU A 180 13.26 1.26 4.46
CA LEU A 180 12.30 1.35 3.35
C LEU A 180 11.09 2.17 3.74
N MET A 181 10.52 1.94 4.93
CA MET A 181 9.34 2.67 5.40
C MET A 181 9.65 4.16 5.57
N TYR A 182 10.84 4.52 6.06
CA TYR A 182 11.28 5.92 6.11
C TYR A 182 11.31 6.56 4.72
N ALA A 183 11.86 5.87 3.72
CA ALA A 183 11.90 6.38 2.35
C ALA A 183 10.49 6.50 1.73
N ARG A 184 9.65 5.45 1.91
CA ARG A 184 8.30 5.36 1.37
C ARG A 184 7.31 6.30 2.04
N ALA A 185 7.57 6.73 3.29
CA ALA A 185 6.68 7.65 4.03
C ALA A 185 6.45 8.96 3.26
N VAL A 186 7.48 9.56 2.68
CA VAL A 186 7.39 10.82 1.92
C VAL A 186 7.31 10.52 0.43
N LYS A 187 6.15 10.80 -0.15
CA LYS A 187 5.80 10.41 -1.53
C LYS A 187 6.44 11.31 -2.58
N THR A 188 6.82 10.70 -3.70
CA THR A 188 7.15 11.44 -4.92
C THR A 188 5.86 11.97 -5.58
N PRO A 189 5.98 12.94 -6.51
CA PRO A 189 4.81 13.42 -7.26
C PRO A 189 4.06 12.31 -8.01
N THR A 190 4.77 11.31 -8.53
CA THR A 190 4.16 10.15 -9.20
C THR A 190 3.36 9.30 -8.22
N GLU A 191 3.90 8.99 -7.06
CA GLU A 191 3.20 8.23 -6.03
C GLU A 191 1.93 8.95 -5.55
N ILE A 192 1.98 10.28 -5.37
CA ILE A 192 0.80 11.08 -5.01
C ILE A 192 -0.29 10.95 -6.09
N GLN A 193 0.07 11.00 -7.38
CA GLN A 193 -0.91 10.82 -8.46
C GLN A 193 -1.54 9.42 -8.46
N LEU A 194 -0.74 8.38 -8.17
CA LEU A 194 -1.25 7.01 -8.06
C LEU A 194 -2.23 6.86 -6.88
N LEU A 195 -1.89 7.44 -5.72
CA LEU A 195 -2.75 7.44 -4.54
C LEU A 195 -4.05 8.23 -4.76
N ARG A 196 -4.00 9.38 -5.43
CA ARG A 196 -5.21 10.11 -5.82
C ARG A 196 -6.13 9.28 -6.69
N ARG A 197 -5.58 8.55 -7.67
CA ARG A 197 -6.36 7.68 -8.56
C ARG A 197 -6.95 6.49 -7.80
N ALA A 198 -6.18 5.89 -6.88
CA ALA A 198 -6.62 4.79 -6.04
C ALA A 198 -7.78 5.22 -5.12
N THR A 199 -7.65 6.37 -4.45
CA THR A 199 -8.71 6.94 -3.60
C THR A 199 -9.97 7.31 -4.40
N ALA A 200 -9.81 7.88 -5.60
CA ALA A 200 -10.94 8.21 -6.47
C ALA A 200 -11.70 6.95 -6.94
N LEU A 201 -10.99 5.85 -7.22
CA LEU A 201 -11.60 4.56 -7.53
C LEU A 201 -12.43 4.03 -6.35
N ASN A 202 -11.85 4.06 -5.15
CA ASN A 202 -12.55 3.62 -3.93
C ASN A 202 -13.84 4.44 -3.71
N ARG A 203 -13.76 5.76 -3.81
CA ARG A 203 -14.92 6.64 -3.72
C ARG A 203 -16.02 6.22 -4.70
N GLU A 204 -15.68 6.04 -5.98
CA GLU A 204 -16.65 5.66 -7.01
C GLU A 204 -17.24 4.26 -6.74
N ALA A 205 -16.44 3.31 -6.26
CA ALA A 205 -16.91 1.97 -5.91
C ALA A 205 -17.90 2.03 -4.74
N ILE A 206 -17.65 2.84 -3.71
CA ILE A 206 -18.55 3.07 -2.59
C ILE A 206 -19.87 3.70 -3.09
N GLU A 207 -19.80 4.78 -3.89
CA GLU A 207 -20.98 5.45 -4.42
C GLU A 207 -21.85 4.51 -5.30
N ARG A 208 -21.23 3.64 -6.12
CA ARG A 208 -21.94 2.61 -6.90
C ARG A 208 -22.59 1.59 -5.99
N THR A 209 -21.93 1.20 -4.93
CA THR A 209 -22.44 0.23 -3.95
C THR A 209 -23.66 0.78 -3.22
N VAL A 210 -23.61 2.02 -2.74
CA VAL A 210 -24.75 2.70 -2.11
C VAL A 210 -25.94 2.76 -3.07
N LYS A 211 -25.72 3.16 -4.31
CA LYS A 211 -26.78 3.21 -5.35
C LYS A 211 -27.38 1.86 -5.72
N SER A 212 -26.69 0.77 -5.46
CA SER A 212 -27.17 -0.59 -5.76
C SER A 212 -28.09 -1.16 -4.68
N TRP A 213 -28.21 -0.47 -3.53
CA TRP A 213 -29.03 -0.95 -2.44
C TRP A 213 -30.53 -0.93 -2.79
N GLU A 214 -31.22 -2.00 -2.44
CA GLU A 214 -32.67 -2.13 -2.51
C GLU A 214 -33.18 -2.77 -1.23
N LYS A 215 -34.45 -2.54 -0.94
CA LYS A 215 -35.11 -3.13 0.26
C LYS A 215 -35.01 -4.67 0.22
N GLY A 216 -34.60 -5.27 1.32
CA GLY A 216 -34.39 -6.70 1.45
C GLY A 216 -32.97 -7.15 1.09
N MET A 217 -32.10 -6.23 0.63
CA MET A 217 -30.70 -6.56 0.38
C MET A 217 -30.00 -6.94 1.68
N ARG A 218 -29.24 -8.03 1.62
CA ARG A 218 -28.46 -8.51 2.77
C ARG A 218 -27.02 -7.96 2.70
N TRP A 219 -26.38 -7.83 3.85
CA TRP A 219 -25.03 -7.29 3.99
C TRP A 219 -23.99 -7.97 3.07
N ARG A 220 -24.04 -9.31 2.96
CA ARG A 220 -23.13 -10.02 2.04
C ARG A 220 -23.39 -9.68 0.56
N ALA A 221 -24.62 -9.36 0.19
CA ALA A 221 -24.92 -8.91 -1.16
C ALA A 221 -24.38 -7.50 -1.42
N LEU A 222 -24.51 -6.60 -0.44
CA LEU A 222 -23.94 -5.25 -0.49
C LEU A 222 -22.40 -5.31 -0.59
N ASN A 223 -21.75 -6.14 0.21
CA ASN A 223 -20.30 -6.33 0.15
C ASN A 223 -19.85 -6.85 -1.23
N ARG A 224 -20.56 -7.85 -1.79
CA ARG A 224 -20.28 -8.30 -3.17
C ARG A 224 -20.52 -7.22 -4.22
N ALA A 225 -21.46 -6.29 -4.00
CA ALA A 225 -21.67 -5.17 -4.92
C ALA A 225 -20.44 -4.25 -4.96
N TYR A 226 -19.84 -3.98 -3.80
CA TYR A 226 -18.59 -3.23 -3.72
C TYR A 226 -17.44 -3.95 -4.47
N HIS A 227 -17.24 -5.25 -4.23
CA HIS A 227 -16.22 -6.04 -4.94
C HIS A 227 -16.39 -5.99 -6.48
N ARG A 228 -17.64 -6.10 -6.97
CA ARG A 228 -17.91 -5.96 -8.40
C ARG A 228 -17.58 -4.57 -8.92
N ALA A 229 -17.97 -3.52 -8.19
CA ALA A 229 -17.68 -2.15 -8.58
C ALA A 229 -16.15 -1.90 -8.66
N VAL A 230 -15.38 -2.40 -7.69
CA VAL A 230 -13.92 -2.32 -7.71
C VAL A 230 -13.33 -3.03 -8.94
N ALA A 231 -13.78 -4.26 -9.23
CA ALA A 231 -13.30 -5.03 -10.37
C ALA A 231 -13.63 -4.35 -11.70
N ASP A 232 -14.84 -3.80 -11.84
CA ASP A 232 -15.28 -3.05 -13.04
C ASP A 232 -14.46 -1.77 -13.26
N LEU A 233 -13.96 -1.16 -12.18
CA LEU A 233 -13.09 0.02 -12.22
C LEU A 233 -11.61 -0.31 -12.41
N GLY A 234 -11.26 -1.60 -12.44
CA GLY A 234 -9.91 -2.10 -12.68
C GLY A 234 -9.01 -2.14 -11.43
N GLY A 235 -9.60 -2.04 -10.25
CA GLY A 235 -8.92 -2.22 -8.98
C GLY A 235 -8.93 -3.67 -8.50
N PHE A 236 -8.18 -3.92 -7.43
CA PHE A 236 -8.14 -5.20 -6.75
C PHE A 236 -8.45 -4.99 -5.27
N VAL A 237 -9.45 -5.67 -4.76
CA VAL A 237 -9.69 -5.74 -3.33
C VAL A 237 -8.53 -6.52 -2.71
N ARG A 238 -7.92 -5.95 -1.68
CA ARG A 238 -6.85 -6.57 -0.93
C ARG A 238 -7.44 -7.16 0.35
N ASP A 239 -7.11 -8.40 0.63
CA ASP A 239 -7.62 -9.20 1.73
C ASP A 239 -9.12 -9.57 1.64
N PRO A 240 -9.61 -10.54 2.44
CA PRO A 240 -11.00 -10.99 2.40
C PRO A 240 -12.02 -9.92 2.78
N GLY A 241 -11.57 -8.75 3.21
CA GLY A 241 -12.40 -7.67 3.65
C GLY A 241 -12.19 -6.37 2.88
N ALA A 242 -12.83 -6.22 1.73
CA ALA A 242 -13.37 -4.91 1.47
C ALA A 242 -14.39 -4.68 2.57
N MET A 243 -14.04 -3.91 3.57
CA MET A 243 -14.78 -3.88 4.81
C MET A 243 -15.95 -2.93 4.68
N VAL A 244 -17.08 -3.48 4.25
CA VAL A 244 -18.36 -2.81 4.47
C VAL A 244 -18.89 -3.35 5.78
N TRP A 245 -18.94 -2.53 6.81
CA TRP A 245 -19.29 -2.95 8.16
C TRP A 245 -20.68 -2.48 8.54
N GLY A 246 -21.36 -3.27 9.37
CA GLY A 246 -22.65 -2.93 9.93
C GLY A 246 -23.04 -3.94 11.01
N HIS A 247 -24.17 -3.68 11.63
CA HIS A 247 -24.74 -4.55 12.67
C HIS A 247 -26.20 -4.81 12.37
N PRO A 248 -26.71 -5.99 12.74
CA PRO A 248 -28.14 -6.29 12.61
C PRO A 248 -28.98 -5.33 13.47
N ARG A 249 -30.25 -5.19 13.13
CA ARG A 249 -31.21 -4.38 13.89
C ARG A 249 -31.29 -4.87 15.35
N GLY A 250 -31.24 -3.92 16.29
CA GLY A 250 -31.28 -4.20 17.73
C GLY A 250 -29.94 -4.62 18.32
N ALA A 251 -28.85 -4.57 17.56
CA ALA A 251 -27.50 -4.76 18.12
C ALA A 251 -27.19 -3.70 19.18
N GLU A 252 -26.64 -4.13 20.31
CA GLU A 252 -26.30 -3.24 21.41
C GLU A 252 -25.23 -2.20 20.98
N ALA A 253 -25.30 -1.02 21.60
CA ALA A 253 -24.27 -0.02 21.44
C ALA A 253 -22.96 -0.54 22.05
N ALA A 254 -21.87 -0.38 21.33
CA ALA A 254 -20.53 -0.76 21.78
C ALA A 254 -19.66 0.48 21.97
N LEU A 255 -18.89 0.50 23.05
CA LEU A 255 -17.86 1.51 23.31
C LEU A 255 -16.54 1.18 22.61
N THR A 256 -16.47 0.03 21.95
CA THR A 256 -15.29 -0.42 21.18
C THR A 256 -15.71 -0.72 19.75
N LEU A 257 -14.72 -0.69 18.86
CA LEU A 257 -14.92 -1.11 17.48
C LEU A 257 -15.27 -2.60 17.45
N GLN A 258 -16.46 -2.91 17.00
CA GLN A 258 -16.90 -4.28 16.75
C GLN A 258 -17.14 -4.48 15.27
N THR A 259 -16.59 -5.55 14.74
CA THR A 259 -16.76 -5.95 13.36
C THR A 259 -17.73 -7.13 13.32
N GLY A 260 -18.96 -6.89 12.88
CA GLY A 260 -19.91 -7.97 12.62
C GLY A 260 -19.62 -8.60 11.26
N LEU A 261 -19.41 -9.90 11.23
CA LEU A 261 -19.27 -10.67 9.98
C LEU A 261 -20.54 -11.47 9.65
N GLU A 262 -21.59 -11.32 10.47
CA GLU A 262 -22.85 -11.99 10.25
C GLU A 262 -23.63 -11.38 9.10
N ASP A 263 -24.32 -12.24 8.36
CA ASP A 263 -25.18 -11.80 7.28
C ASP A 263 -26.54 -11.36 7.82
N PHE A 264 -26.87 -10.09 7.66
CA PHE A 264 -28.14 -9.48 8.11
C PHE A 264 -28.79 -8.67 6.99
N GLU A 265 -30.08 -8.34 7.13
CA GLU A 265 -30.76 -7.44 6.20
C GLU A 265 -30.33 -5.99 6.46
N VAL A 266 -29.95 -5.29 5.40
CA VAL A 266 -29.56 -3.87 5.46
C VAL A 266 -30.81 -3.02 5.36
N GLU A 267 -31.26 -2.49 6.51
CA GLU A 267 -32.52 -1.78 6.66
C GLU A 267 -32.36 -0.26 6.73
N ARG A 268 -33.42 0.47 6.37
CA ARG A 268 -33.45 1.94 6.49
C ARG A 268 -33.10 2.40 7.89
N GLY A 269 -32.31 3.46 7.97
CA GLY A 269 -31.85 4.08 9.21
C GLY A 269 -30.66 3.39 9.86
N MET A 270 -30.21 2.25 9.35
CA MET A 270 -28.95 1.65 9.79
C MET A 270 -27.75 2.47 9.32
N HIS A 271 -26.68 2.47 10.11
CA HIS A 271 -25.40 3.04 9.77
C HIS A 271 -24.47 1.95 9.25
N VAL A 272 -24.21 1.96 7.97
CA VAL A 272 -23.23 1.10 7.30
C VAL A 272 -21.94 1.88 7.14
N MET A 273 -20.84 1.30 7.59
CA MET A 273 -19.53 1.93 7.55
C MET A 273 -18.71 1.35 6.40
N PHE A 274 -18.19 2.21 5.55
CA PHE A 274 -17.23 1.84 4.54
C PHE A 274 -15.82 2.12 5.07
N ASP A 275 -15.07 1.03 5.24
CA ASP A 275 -13.67 1.00 5.58
C ASP A 275 -13.02 0.04 4.58
N CYS A 276 -12.77 0.56 3.39
CA CYS A 276 -12.55 -0.27 2.21
C CYS A 276 -11.08 -0.25 1.79
N HIS A 277 -10.53 -1.44 1.62
CA HIS A 277 -9.13 -1.67 1.29
C HIS A 277 -8.95 -2.27 -0.09
N GLY A 278 -7.93 -1.84 -0.80
CA GLY A 278 -7.57 -2.43 -2.08
C GLY A 278 -6.39 -1.74 -2.74
N THR A 279 -6.11 -2.10 -3.98
CA THR A 279 -4.99 -1.55 -4.74
C THR A 279 -5.36 -1.22 -6.18
N LEU A 280 -4.89 -0.07 -6.64
CA LEU A 280 -4.82 0.28 -8.05
C LEU A 280 -3.36 0.52 -8.40
N ASP A 281 -2.84 -0.19 -9.42
CA ASP A 281 -1.43 -0.10 -9.81
C ASP A 281 -0.46 -0.33 -8.63
N LEU A 282 -0.78 -1.27 -7.75
CA LEU A 282 -0.09 -1.64 -6.50
C LEU A 282 -0.20 -0.61 -5.36
N TYR A 283 -0.62 0.64 -5.62
CA TYR A 283 -0.86 1.61 -4.57
C TYR A 283 -2.19 1.37 -3.88
N CYS A 284 -2.15 1.39 -2.55
CA CYS A 284 -3.33 1.13 -1.74
C CYS A 284 -4.30 2.30 -1.78
N TRP A 285 -5.58 1.99 -1.72
CA TRP A 285 -6.58 2.88 -1.17
C TRP A 285 -7.00 2.39 0.20
N ASP A 286 -7.59 3.27 0.96
CA ASP A 286 -8.10 2.99 2.30
C ASP A 286 -9.31 3.85 2.60
N GLY A 287 -10.16 3.39 3.51
CA GLY A 287 -11.20 4.19 4.11
C GLY A 287 -12.50 4.36 3.36
N GLY A 288 -13.18 5.35 3.81
CA GLY A 288 -14.55 5.70 3.44
C GLY A 288 -15.27 6.37 4.59
N LYS A 289 -16.61 6.27 4.62
CA LYS A 289 -17.41 6.90 5.66
C LYS A 289 -18.75 6.21 5.88
N THR A 290 -19.45 6.61 6.92
CA THR A 290 -20.78 6.10 7.23
C THR A 290 -21.78 6.45 6.13
N TRP A 291 -22.54 5.45 5.73
CA TRP A 291 -23.75 5.57 4.96
C TRP A 291 -24.96 5.33 5.85
N VAL A 292 -25.93 6.26 5.84
CA VAL A 292 -27.23 6.09 6.48
C VAL A 292 -28.20 5.51 5.47
N VAL A 293 -28.55 4.25 5.64
CA VAL A 293 -29.32 3.47 4.66
C VAL A 293 -30.68 4.12 4.36
N GLY A 294 -30.86 4.54 3.13
CA GLY A 294 -32.14 4.99 2.57
C GLY A 294 -32.81 6.15 3.28
N GLY A 295 -32.07 7.04 3.98
CA GLY A 295 -32.72 8.17 4.55
C GLY A 295 -32.03 8.92 5.67
N GLU A 296 -32.84 9.44 6.56
CA GLU A 296 -32.41 10.32 7.65
C GLU A 296 -31.95 9.52 8.86
N PRO A 297 -30.83 9.88 9.49
CA PRO A 297 -30.39 9.31 10.73
C PRO A 297 -31.33 9.68 11.88
N GLY A 298 -31.47 8.82 12.87
CA GLY A 298 -32.13 9.14 14.14
C GLY A 298 -31.43 10.30 14.87
N ALA A 299 -32.07 10.87 15.88
CA ALA A 299 -31.57 12.06 16.56
C ALA A 299 -30.17 11.88 17.14
N GLU A 300 -29.86 10.72 17.73
CA GLU A 300 -28.54 10.41 18.27
C GLU A 300 -27.52 10.23 17.12
N GLY A 301 -27.84 9.42 16.11
CA GLY A 301 -26.98 9.23 14.94
C GLY A 301 -26.66 10.53 14.25
N LYS A 302 -27.64 11.43 14.08
CA LYS A 302 -27.43 12.76 13.49
C LYS A 302 -26.45 13.61 14.30
N ARG A 303 -26.52 13.59 15.63
CA ARG A 303 -25.56 14.30 16.49
C ARG A 303 -24.15 13.74 16.32
N ASN A 304 -24.00 12.42 16.37
CA ASN A 304 -22.71 11.75 16.30
C ASN A 304 -22.04 11.94 14.94
N LEU A 305 -22.79 11.77 13.85
CA LEU A 305 -22.30 11.98 12.49
C LEU A 305 -21.87 13.45 12.27
N ARG A 306 -22.68 14.40 12.72
CA ARG A 306 -22.35 15.83 12.62
C ARG A 306 -21.10 16.19 13.42
N ALA A 307 -21.00 15.68 14.66
CA ALA A 307 -19.82 15.89 15.48
C ALA A 307 -18.56 15.32 14.80
N THR A 308 -18.65 14.10 14.28
CA THR A 308 -17.53 13.44 13.56
C THR A 308 -17.10 14.27 12.36
N ALA A 309 -18.04 14.76 11.53
CA ALA A 309 -17.74 15.59 10.38
C ALA A 309 -17.03 16.91 10.78
N GLN A 310 -17.54 17.60 11.80
CA GLN A 310 -16.95 18.85 12.29
C GLN A 310 -15.55 18.65 12.89
N VAL A 311 -15.33 17.55 13.61
CA VAL A 311 -14.01 17.23 14.18
C VAL A 311 -13.04 16.86 13.06
N ALA A 312 -13.48 16.09 12.05
CA ALA A 312 -12.66 15.73 10.90
C ALA A 312 -12.16 16.95 10.14
N GLU A 313 -13.06 17.90 9.83
CA GLU A 313 -12.72 19.14 9.13
C GLU A 313 -11.61 19.92 9.86
N GLN A 314 -11.71 20.03 11.19
CA GLN A 314 -10.71 20.74 11.98
C GLN A 314 -9.39 19.97 12.07
N LEU A 315 -9.43 18.65 12.26
CA LEU A 315 -8.22 17.84 12.35
C LEU A 315 -7.46 17.83 11.01
N VAL A 316 -8.15 17.67 9.89
CA VAL A 316 -7.52 17.70 8.56
C VAL A 316 -6.82 19.05 8.33
N ALA A 317 -7.44 20.17 8.68
CA ALA A 317 -6.81 21.48 8.57
C ALA A 317 -5.55 21.62 9.45
N GLU A 318 -5.50 20.91 10.59
CA GLU A 318 -4.36 20.91 11.52
C GLU A 318 -3.28 19.86 11.16
N MET A 319 -3.53 18.94 10.19
CA MET A 319 -2.56 17.95 9.72
C MET A 319 -1.52 18.61 8.82
N LYS A 320 -0.40 19.04 9.40
CA LYS A 320 0.70 19.75 8.72
C LYS A 320 2.06 19.31 9.25
N PRO A 321 3.15 19.59 8.51
CA PRO A 321 4.50 19.21 8.92
C PRO A 321 4.82 19.61 10.35
N GLY A 322 5.52 18.72 11.06
CA GLY A 322 5.92 18.90 12.46
C GLY A 322 4.90 18.47 13.51
N ARG A 323 3.61 18.37 13.18
CA ARG A 323 2.57 17.85 14.10
C ARG A 323 2.77 16.34 14.33
N ARG A 324 2.23 15.86 15.45
CA ARG A 324 2.28 14.45 15.83
C ARG A 324 0.89 13.82 15.92
N PRO A 325 0.74 12.52 15.65
CA PRO A 325 -0.49 11.78 15.88
C PRO A 325 -1.06 12.00 17.30
N SER A 326 -0.25 11.91 18.34
CA SER A 326 -0.68 12.08 19.73
C SER A 326 -1.31 13.44 20.02
N GLU A 327 -0.76 14.52 19.44
CA GLU A 327 -1.31 15.88 19.59
C GLU A 327 -2.70 15.99 18.96
N LEU A 328 -2.88 15.41 17.75
CA LEU A 328 -4.15 15.43 17.04
C LEU A 328 -5.18 14.48 17.66
N GLN A 329 -4.76 13.37 18.24
CA GLN A 329 -5.64 12.50 19.04
C GLN A 329 -6.20 13.25 20.26
N GLY A 330 -5.35 13.94 21.01
CA GLY A 330 -5.78 14.80 22.12
C GLY A 330 -6.73 15.88 21.65
N ARG A 331 -6.36 16.57 20.59
CA ARG A 331 -7.20 17.60 19.96
C ARG A 331 -8.57 17.07 19.52
N GLY A 332 -8.62 15.88 18.91
CA GLY A 332 -9.87 15.23 18.49
C GLY A 332 -10.82 14.97 19.66
N ARG A 333 -10.32 14.41 20.76
CA ARG A 333 -11.14 14.21 21.98
C ARG A 333 -11.69 15.53 22.53
N ASP A 334 -10.88 16.59 22.57
CA ASP A 334 -11.34 17.91 23.02
C ASP A 334 -12.42 18.48 22.12
N LEU A 335 -12.30 18.28 20.82
CA LEU A 335 -13.32 18.73 19.85
C LEU A 335 -14.63 17.96 20.00
N TYR A 336 -14.57 16.64 20.21
CA TYR A 336 -15.77 15.84 20.50
C TYR A 336 -16.46 16.29 21.78
N ARG A 337 -15.70 16.59 22.87
CA ARG A 337 -16.29 17.15 24.11
C ARG A 337 -16.98 18.48 23.85
N LYS A 338 -16.36 19.37 23.07
CA LYS A 338 -16.97 20.67 22.68
C LYS A 338 -18.21 20.49 21.82
N ALA A 339 -18.29 19.47 21.00
CA ALA A 339 -19.46 19.12 20.21
C ALA A 339 -20.63 18.57 21.06
N GLY A 340 -20.39 18.31 22.35
CA GLY A 340 -21.41 17.87 23.30
C GLY A 340 -21.92 16.45 23.09
N VAL A 341 -21.11 15.57 22.51
CA VAL A 341 -21.45 14.14 22.43
C VAL A 341 -21.18 13.43 23.76
N ALA A 342 -22.03 12.46 24.11
CA ALA A 342 -22.05 11.85 25.44
C ALA A 342 -20.74 11.11 25.81
N GLU A 343 -20.19 10.36 24.87
CA GLU A 343 -19.05 9.47 25.09
C GLU A 343 -17.80 9.97 24.32
N ALA A 344 -17.50 11.27 24.45
CA ALA A 344 -16.39 11.90 23.72
C ALA A 344 -15.03 11.22 23.94
N ASP A 345 -14.81 10.69 25.14
CA ASP A 345 -13.57 9.98 25.50
C ASP A 345 -13.46 8.57 24.89
N ALA A 346 -14.59 7.99 24.50
CA ALA A 346 -14.66 6.71 23.80
C ALA A 346 -14.42 6.86 22.28
N ALA A 347 -14.42 8.11 21.76
CA ALA A 347 -14.09 8.35 20.36
C ALA A 347 -12.62 7.95 20.07
N ILE A 348 -12.43 7.17 19.01
CA ILE A 348 -11.13 6.72 18.57
C ILE A 348 -10.68 7.60 17.41
N VAL A 349 -9.48 8.16 17.53
CA VAL A 349 -8.80 8.91 16.46
C VAL A 349 -7.43 8.30 16.30
N PHE A 350 -7.09 7.83 15.09
CA PHE A 350 -5.76 7.29 14.83
C PHE A 350 -5.30 7.55 13.39
N PHE A 351 -4.03 7.29 13.15
CA PHE A 351 -3.34 7.63 11.91
C PHE A 351 -2.36 6.54 11.54
N HIS A 352 -2.16 6.32 10.25
CA HIS A 352 -1.05 5.54 9.73
C HIS A 352 -0.57 6.11 8.38
N GLY A 353 0.52 5.58 7.83
CA GLY A 353 0.94 5.94 6.47
C GLY A 353 0.20 5.10 5.44
N LEU A 354 0.04 5.62 4.23
CA LEU A 354 -0.55 4.91 3.10
C LEU A 354 0.32 5.05 1.86
N GLY A 355 0.48 3.97 1.12
CA GLY A 355 1.26 3.95 -0.11
C GLY A 355 1.20 2.59 -0.81
N LEU A 356 2.32 1.93 -0.99
CA LEU A 356 2.40 0.53 -1.44
C LEU A 356 1.90 -0.44 -0.37
N SER A 357 1.83 -0.01 0.88
CA SER A 357 1.17 -0.74 1.96
C SER A 357 0.34 0.22 2.81
N HIS A 358 -0.50 -0.35 3.70
CA HIS A 358 -1.31 0.42 4.65
C HIS A 358 -0.50 1.00 5.82
N MET A 359 0.81 0.75 5.87
CA MET A 359 1.66 1.18 6.98
C MET A 359 2.95 1.84 6.46
N ASP A 360 2.86 2.61 5.38
CA ASP A 360 3.99 3.31 4.77
C ASP A 360 4.50 4.47 5.64
N VAL A 361 4.90 4.14 6.85
CA VAL A 361 5.53 5.04 7.82
C VAL A 361 6.47 4.24 8.70
N GLU A 362 7.62 4.82 9.02
CA GLU A 362 8.56 4.22 9.96
C GLU A 362 7.90 4.08 11.33
N GLN A 363 7.99 2.89 11.93
CA GLN A 363 7.45 2.60 13.26
C GLN A 363 6.00 3.09 13.45
N ALA A 364 5.07 2.50 12.73
CA ALA A 364 3.65 2.89 12.71
C ALA A 364 3.01 3.04 14.11
N THR A 365 3.52 2.34 15.13
CA THR A 365 3.06 2.43 16.51
C THR A 365 3.76 3.53 17.34
N ALA A 366 4.78 4.20 16.78
CA ALA A 366 5.44 5.30 17.43
C ALA A 366 4.72 6.63 17.19
N ASP A 367 5.03 7.63 18.01
CA ASP A 367 4.52 8.99 17.86
C ASP A 367 5.41 9.80 16.90
N TRP A 368 5.33 9.44 15.60
CA TRP A 368 6.10 10.06 14.53
C TRP A 368 5.64 11.49 14.21
N ARG A 369 6.37 12.20 13.36
CA ARG A 369 6.00 13.55 12.91
C ARG A 369 5.48 13.51 11.48
N PHE A 370 4.47 14.30 11.19
CA PHE A 370 4.06 14.55 9.82
C PHE A 370 5.15 15.32 9.07
N GLU A 371 5.39 14.91 7.84
CA GLU A 371 6.25 15.60 6.88
C GLU A 371 5.42 15.94 5.63
N ALA A 372 5.78 17.01 4.94
CA ALA A 372 5.15 17.34 3.66
C ALA A 372 5.27 16.16 2.67
N ARG A 373 4.23 15.93 1.91
CA ARG A 373 4.07 14.81 0.96
C ARG A 373 3.89 13.43 1.59
N MET A 374 3.72 13.31 2.89
CA MET A 374 3.14 12.10 3.45
C MET A 374 1.67 11.98 3.03
N VAL A 375 1.21 10.75 2.85
CA VAL A 375 -0.22 10.43 2.67
C VAL A 375 -0.64 9.61 3.86
N VAL A 376 -1.60 10.14 4.62
CA VAL A 376 -1.96 9.66 5.96
C VAL A 376 -3.46 9.53 6.08
N PRO A 377 -4.03 8.34 6.19
CA PRO A 377 -5.40 8.14 6.62
C PRO A 377 -5.63 8.70 8.03
N LEU A 378 -6.72 9.46 8.17
CA LEU A 378 -7.29 9.89 9.43
C LEU A 378 -8.50 9.05 9.73
N HIS A 379 -8.41 8.17 10.70
CA HIS A 379 -9.53 7.37 11.18
C HIS A 379 -10.24 8.04 12.33
N MET A 380 -11.55 8.08 12.25
CA MET A 380 -12.41 8.61 13.29
C MET A 380 -13.58 7.66 13.53
N VAL A 381 -13.64 7.08 14.72
CA VAL A 381 -14.71 6.19 15.13
C VAL A 381 -15.39 6.75 16.34
N TYR A 382 -16.67 7.07 16.21
CA TYR A 382 -17.52 7.33 17.36
C TYR A 382 -18.38 6.10 17.62
N PRO A 383 -18.23 5.42 18.78
CA PRO A 383 -18.93 4.18 19.07
C PRO A 383 -20.44 4.39 19.22
N GLY A 384 -21.20 3.33 19.01
CA GLY A 384 -22.66 3.38 19.08
C GLY A 384 -23.28 2.07 18.58
N GLY A 385 -24.61 2.02 18.56
CA GLY A 385 -25.38 0.92 17.99
C GLY A 385 -25.50 0.99 16.47
N GLU A 386 -26.37 0.14 15.91
CA GLU A 386 -26.55 0.01 14.45
C GLU A 386 -27.06 1.27 13.75
N SER A 387 -27.58 2.25 14.51
CA SER A 387 -28.16 3.52 13.98
C SER A 387 -27.57 4.76 14.62
N SER A 388 -26.50 4.66 15.40
CA SER A 388 -25.87 5.82 16.07
C SER A 388 -24.37 5.88 15.95
N ARG A 389 -23.70 4.82 15.52
CA ARG A 389 -22.25 4.79 15.26
C ARG A 389 -21.88 5.72 14.13
N ALA A 390 -20.74 6.39 14.26
CA ALA A 390 -20.15 7.17 13.19
C ALA A 390 -18.76 6.64 12.86
N TRP A 391 -18.50 6.49 11.58
CA TRP A 391 -17.19 6.17 11.00
C TRP A 391 -16.84 7.18 9.93
N LEU A 392 -15.63 7.65 9.97
CA LEU A 392 -15.05 8.43 8.89
C LEU A 392 -13.56 8.10 8.80
N GLU A 393 -13.13 7.74 7.62
CA GLU A 393 -11.73 7.62 7.30
C GLU A 393 -11.43 8.40 6.03
N GLU A 394 -10.64 9.46 6.18
CA GLU A 394 -10.20 10.31 5.08
C GLU A 394 -8.73 10.10 4.80
N VAL A 395 -8.39 9.90 3.53
CA VAL A 395 -6.99 9.86 3.08
C VAL A 395 -6.50 11.28 2.87
N VAL A 396 -5.50 11.68 3.64
CA VAL A 396 -5.02 13.07 3.68
C VAL A 396 -3.59 13.17 3.14
N LEU A 397 -3.39 14.01 2.14
CA LEU A 397 -2.05 14.42 1.71
C LEU A 397 -1.58 15.58 2.61
N ILE A 398 -0.45 15.41 3.27
CA ILE A 398 0.17 16.45 4.09
C ILE A 398 0.83 17.49 3.18
N THR A 399 0.36 18.73 3.24
CA THR A 399 0.95 19.89 2.55
C THR A 399 1.54 20.87 3.57
N GLU A 400 2.32 21.83 3.10
CA GLU A 400 2.88 22.88 3.95
C GLU A 400 1.79 23.75 4.65
N GLN A 401 0.60 23.86 4.04
CA GLN A 401 -0.49 24.67 4.53
C GLN A 401 -1.45 23.90 5.46
N GLY A 402 -1.47 22.58 5.38
CA GLY A 402 -2.41 21.72 6.12
C GLY A 402 -2.68 20.43 5.35
N GLY A 403 -3.63 19.63 5.80
CA GLY A 403 -4.05 18.43 5.12
C GLY A 403 -4.94 18.71 3.92
N GLU A 404 -4.67 18.01 2.81
CA GLU A 404 -5.53 17.99 1.62
C GLU A 404 -6.28 16.65 1.56
N PRO A 405 -7.63 16.64 1.71
CA PRO A 405 -8.41 15.43 1.64
C PRO A 405 -8.46 14.88 0.21
N LEU A 406 -8.13 13.60 0.00
CA LEU A 406 -8.06 13.01 -1.32
C LEU A 406 -9.39 12.44 -1.83
N PHE A 407 -10.32 12.09 -0.95
CA PHE A 407 -11.67 11.69 -1.37
C PHE A 407 -12.46 12.84 -2.00
N GLY A 408 -12.31 14.06 -1.50
CA GLY A 408 -12.94 15.24 -2.07
C GLY A 408 -14.49 15.23 -2.06
N TRP A 409 -15.12 14.49 -1.14
CA TRP A 409 -16.58 14.35 -1.00
C TRP A 409 -17.15 14.93 0.30
N GLY A 410 -16.32 15.70 1.04
CA GLY A 410 -16.69 16.25 2.34
C GLY A 410 -16.77 15.19 3.43
N TYR A 411 -17.10 15.61 4.63
CA TYR A 411 -17.07 14.77 5.83
C TYR A 411 -18.45 14.30 6.29
N GLU A 412 -19.52 14.86 5.75
CA GLU A 412 -20.89 14.46 6.05
C GLU A 412 -21.16 13.01 5.58
N PRO A 413 -22.07 12.27 6.25
CA PRO A 413 -22.38 10.89 5.87
C PRO A 413 -22.98 10.81 4.46
N LEU A 414 -22.97 9.63 3.88
CA LEU A 414 -23.72 9.33 2.66
C LEU A 414 -25.19 9.12 3.05
N LEU A 415 -26.13 9.77 2.32
CA LEU A 415 -27.57 9.74 2.62
C LEU A 415 -28.42 9.14 1.48
N ALA A 416 -27.81 8.68 0.40
CA ALA A 416 -28.50 8.18 -0.78
C ALA A 416 -29.22 6.85 -0.58
#